data_08e764c6bf73b3d5866f98c3c9631026
#
_entry.id   08e764c6bf73b3d5866f98c3c9631026
#
_cell.length_a   1.000
_cell.length_b   1.000
_cell.length_c   1.000
_cell.angle_alpha   90.00
_cell.angle_beta   90.00
_cell.angle_gamma   90.00
#
_symmetry.space_group_name_H-M   'P 1'
#
loop_
_entity.id
_entity.type
_entity.pdbx_description
1 polymer ?
#
loop_
_entity_poly.entity_id
_entity_poly.type
_entity_poly.pdbx_seq_one_letter_code
_entity_poly.pdbx_strand_id
1 'polypeptide(L)'
;MKLSWRSMRHLLVAVALAAAACSSATGPQPAARTGALPRLVFFMNPNGLPCQMQDRILREVSSELSGRAELVYYRTTEPADIPQFGRYGVRSLPLLLVTDASGAELRRATPGIQSPDQVRRLLGP
;
A
#
# COMPACT_ATOMS: atom_id res chain seq x y z
N MET A 1 72.40 34.38 0.85
CA MET A 1 71.24 33.67 0.36
C MET A 1 70.05 34.12 1.18
N LYS A 2 69.23 34.97 0.61
CA LYS A 2 68.00 35.42 1.24
C LYS A 2 66.84 34.84 0.46
N LEU A 3 66.24 33.80 0.98
CA LEU A 3 64.99 33.25 0.43
C LEU A 3 63.87 34.24 0.67
N SER A 4 63.29 34.71 -0.40
CA SER A 4 62.20 35.65 -0.41
C SER A 4 60.92 34.95 0.06
N TRP A 5 60.49 35.31 1.24
CA TRP A 5 59.23 34.85 1.87
C TRP A 5 57.97 35.51 1.26
N ARG A 6 58.05 35.97 0.09
CA ARG A 6 56.93 36.76 -0.54
C ARG A 6 56.02 35.96 -1.42
N SER A 7 56.30 34.68 -1.71
CA SER A 7 55.51 33.87 -2.65
C SER A 7 54.52 32.90 -2.06
N MET A 8 54.31 32.92 -0.74
CA MET A 8 53.46 31.93 -0.09
C MET A 8 52.17 32.54 0.48
N ARG A 9 51.72 33.65 -0.08
CA ARG A 9 50.47 34.33 0.42
C ARG A 9 49.30 34.35 -0.56
N HIS A 10 49.38 33.64 -1.68
CA HIS A 10 48.28 33.68 -2.65
C HIS A 10 47.58 32.34 -2.93
N LEU A 11 47.73 31.37 -2.01
CA LEU A 11 47.14 30.03 -2.23
C LEU A 11 46.10 29.63 -1.15
N LEU A 12 45.48 30.60 -0.51
CA LEU A 12 44.50 30.33 0.56
C LEU A 12 43.18 31.08 0.41
N VAL A 13 42.74 31.35 -0.81
CA VAL A 13 41.39 31.92 -1.04
C VAL A 13 40.75 31.23 -2.24
N ALA A 14 40.30 30.04 -2.07
CA ALA A 14 39.35 29.43 -2.99
C ALA A 14 38.79 28.09 -2.46
N VAL A 15 38.40 28.03 -1.19
CA VAL A 15 37.51 26.95 -0.73
C VAL A 15 36.47 27.58 0.19
N ALA A 16 35.53 28.23 -0.37
CA ALA A 16 34.33 28.64 0.33
C ALA A 16 33.16 28.58 -0.65
N LEU A 17 32.09 27.99 -0.20
CA LEU A 17 30.73 27.98 -0.73
C LEU A 17 30.43 27.01 -1.87
N ALA A 18 30.19 25.76 -1.49
CA ALA A 18 29.14 24.97 -2.08
C ALA A 18 28.38 24.22 -0.98
N ALA A 19 27.79 24.97 -0.05
CA ALA A 19 26.70 24.43 0.75
C ALA A 19 25.44 24.54 -0.11
N ALA A 20 25.29 23.62 -1.04
CA ALA A 20 24.02 23.42 -1.73
C ALA A 20 23.02 22.91 -0.70
N ALA A 21 22.08 23.77 -0.35
CA ALA A 21 20.95 23.43 0.43
C ALA A 21 20.14 22.33 -0.28
N CYS A 22 20.29 21.10 0.16
CA CYS A 22 19.33 20.04 -0.13
C CYS A 22 18.05 20.37 0.63
N SER A 23 17.19 21.18 0.02
CA SER A 23 15.81 21.30 0.45
C SER A 23 15.14 19.98 0.13
N SER A 24 15.12 19.09 1.10
CA SER A 24 14.29 17.90 1.07
C SER A 24 12.84 18.35 1.16
N ALA A 25 12.23 18.57 0.03
CA ALA A 25 10.78 18.66 -0.07
C ALA A 25 10.22 17.27 0.25
N THR A 26 9.93 17.01 1.53
CA THR A 26 9.18 15.84 1.96
C THR A 26 7.69 16.11 1.68
N GLY A 27 7.34 16.10 0.40
CA GLY A 27 5.95 15.91 -0.01
C GLY A 27 5.58 14.45 0.16
N PRO A 28 4.27 14.11 0.37
CA PRO A 28 3.84 12.73 0.35
C PRO A 28 4.20 12.15 -1.02
N GLN A 29 5.22 11.32 -1.03
CA GLN A 29 5.67 10.66 -2.24
C GLN A 29 4.57 9.66 -2.63
N PRO A 30 3.97 9.77 -3.83
CA PRO A 30 3.06 8.73 -4.31
C PRO A 30 3.83 7.43 -4.24
N ALA A 31 3.31 6.44 -3.51
CA ALA A 31 3.92 5.14 -3.40
C ALA A 31 4.32 4.68 -4.80
N ALA A 32 5.61 4.44 -5.01
CA ALA A 32 6.13 3.97 -6.27
C ALA A 32 5.29 2.75 -6.67
N ARG A 33 4.62 2.83 -7.81
CA ARG A 33 3.93 1.70 -8.42
C ARG A 33 5.00 0.73 -8.89
N THR A 34 5.56 -0.01 -7.95
CA THR A 34 6.18 -1.28 -8.28
C THR A 34 5.08 -2.09 -8.95
N GLY A 35 5.34 -2.72 -10.08
CA GLY A 35 4.34 -3.39 -10.91
C GLY A 35 3.58 -4.56 -10.23
N ALA A 36 3.53 -4.58 -8.90
CA ALA A 36 2.76 -5.51 -8.08
C ALA A 36 1.30 -5.05 -8.03
N LEU A 37 0.40 -6.00 -8.28
CA LEU A 37 -1.04 -5.76 -8.23
C LEU A 37 -1.48 -5.37 -6.81
N PRO A 38 -2.50 -4.52 -6.69
CA PRO A 38 -3.20 -4.31 -5.42
C PRO A 38 -3.84 -5.64 -4.98
N ARG A 39 -4.15 -5.74 -3.69
CA ARG A 39 -4.85 -6.89 -3.14
C ARG A 39 -6.28 -6.53 -2.81
N LEU A 40 -7.22 -7.34 -3.28
CA LEU A 40 -8.59 -7.35 -2.79
C LEU A 40 -8.65 -8.33 -1.61
N VAL A 41 -8.76 -7.78 -0.41
CA VAL A 41 -8.75 -8.56 0.83
C VAL A 41 -10.18 -8.82 1.29
N PHE A 42 -10.50 -10.08 1.50
CA PHE A 42 -11.80 -10.53 1.96
C PHE A 42 -11.71 -11.13 3.36
N PHE A 43 -12.27 -10.42 4.33
CA PHE A 43 -12.45 -10.91 5.69
C PHE A 43 -13.78 -11.64 5.82
N MET A 44 -13.73 -12.90 6.27
CA MET A 44 -14.91 -13.75 6.27
C MET A 44 -14.96 -14.73 7.43
N ASN A 45 -16.19 -15.13 7.78
CA ASN A 45 -16.48 -16.33 8.54
C ASN A 45 -16.99 -17.41 7.57
N PRO A 46 -16.24 -18.52 7.35
CA PRO A 46 -16.68 -19.56 6.42
C PRO A 46 -18.04 -20.19 6.75
N ASN A 47 -18.43 -20.14 8.01
CA ASN A 47 -19.70 -20.69 8.50
C ASN A 47 -20.84 -19.67 8.44
N GLY A 48 -20.57 -18.41 8.08
CA GLY A 48 -21.57 -17.36 8.00
C GLY A 48 -22.20 -17.26 6.62
N LEU A 49 -23.53 -17.34 6.53
CA LEU A 49 -24.25 -17.25 5.25
C LEU A 49 -23.92 -15.98 4.45
N PRO A 50 -23.87 -14.76 5.06
CA PRO A 50 -23.51 -13.56 4.31
C PRO A 50 -22.12 -13.63 3.70
N CYS A 51 -21.14 -14.23 4.40
CA CYS A 51 -19.79 -14.43 3.90
C CYS A 51 -19.75 -15.42 2.73
N GLN A 52 -20.53 -16.50 2.81
CA GLN A 52 -20.65 -17.47 1.70
C GLN A 52 -21.30 -16.84 0.47
N MET A 53 -22.28 -15.96 0.65
CA MET A 53 -22.88 -15.20 -0.45
C MET A 53 -21.88 -14.26 -1.10
N GLN A 54 -21.11 -13.54 -0.31
CA GLN A 54 -20.04 -12.67 -0.82
C GLN A 54 -18.97 -13.47 -1.57
N ASP A 55 -18.55 -14.62 -1.05
CA ASP A 55 -17.58 -15.48 -1.71
C ASP A 55 -18.07 -15.95 -3.09
N ARG A 56 -19.35 -16.27 -3.21
CA ARG A 56 -19.95 -16.62 -4.51
C ARG A 56 -19.85 -15.47 -5.49
N ILE A 57 -20.19 -14.25 -5.07
CA ILE A 57 -20.07 -13.04 -5.90
C ILE A 57 -18.62 -12.82 -6.36
N LEU A 58 -17.66 -13.01 -5.46
CA LEU A 58 -16.24 -12.86 -5.82
C LEU A 58 -15.80 -13.89 -6.87
N ARG A 59 -16.32 -15.10 -6.79
CA ARG A 59 -16.05 -16.13 -7.82
C ARG A 59 -16.67 -15.78 -9.18
N GLU A 60 -17.88 -15.21 -9.20
CA GLU A 60 -18.53 -14.76 -10.42
C GLU A 60 -17.72 -13.70 -11.16
N VAL A 61 -17.08 -12.78 -10.42
CA VAL A 61 -16.26 -11.71 -11.00
C VAL A 61 -14.77 -12.06 -11.08
N SER A 62 -14.37 -13.28 -10.73
CA SER A 62 -12.97 -13.68 -10.60
C SER A 62 -12.16 -13.48 -11.89
N SER A 63 -12.76 -13.72 -13.06
CA SER A 63 -12.09 -13.49 -14.35
C SER A 63 -11.80 -12.00 -14.59
N GLU A 64 -12.64 -11.11 -14.09
CA GLU A 64 -12.46 -9.66 -14.18
C GLU A 64 -11.42 -9.14 -13.16
N LEU A 65 -11.24 -9.84 -12.04
CA LEU A 65 -10.23 -9.52 -11.02
C LEU A 65 -8.84 -9.93 -11.50
N SER A 66 -8.75 -10.95 -12.34
CA SER A 66 -7.49 -11.45 -12.88
C SER A 66 -6.73 -10.33 -13.60
N GLY A 67 -5.47 -10.12 -13.23
CA GLY A 67 -4.63 -9.04 -13.76
C GLY A 67 -4.92 -7.63 -13.21
N ARG A 68 -5.97 -7.46 -12.37
CA ARG A 68 -6.31 -6.18 -11.72
C ARG A 68 -6.04 -6.17 -10.22
N ALA A 69 -6.24 -7.29 -9.55
CA ALA A 69 -5.98 -7.44 -8.13
C ALA A 69 -5.70 -8.90 -7.78
N GLU A 70 -4.91 -9.12 -6.75
CA GLU A 70 -4.75 -10.40 -6.08
C GLU A 70 -5.86 -10.56 -5.04
N LEU A 71 -6.64 -11.65 -5.09
CA LEU A 71 -7.68 -11.94 -4.11
C LEU A 71 -7.07 -12.67 -2.90
N VAL A 72 -7.18 -12.07 -1.72
CA VAL A 72 -6.64 -12.58 -0.46
C VAL A 72 -7.78 -12.83 0.52
N TYR A 73 -7.81 -14.00 1.13
CA TYR A 73 -8.79 -14.37 2.14
C TYR A 73 -8.20 -14.35 3.54
N TYR A 74 -8.91 -13.72 4.49
CA TYR A 74 -8.67 -13.88 5.92
C TYR A 74 -9.92 -14.47 6.59
N ARG A 75 -9.75 -15.64 7.22
CA ARG A 75 -10.83 -16.46 7.76
C ARG A 75 -10.81 -16.49 9.28
N THR A 76 -11.97 -16.39 9.90
CA THR A 76 -12.10 -16.50 11.36
C THR A 76 -11.74 -17.88 11.91
N THR A 77 -11.77 -18.90 11.06
CA THR A 77 -11.43 -20.30 11.40
C THR A 77 -9.95 -20.62 11.24
N GLU A 78 -9.16 -19.70 10.71
CA GLU A 78 -7.73 -19.89 10.47
C GLU A 78 -6.92 -19.09 11.50
N PRO A 79 -6.21 -19.74 12.45
CA PRO A 79 -5.48 -19.04 13.51
C PRO A 79 -4.45 -18.05 12.97
N ALA A 80 -3.80 -18.34 11.83
CA ALA A 80 -2.82 -17.48 11.20
C ALA A 80 -3.43 -16.17 10.67
N ASP A 81 -4.73 -16.16 10.37
CA ASP A 81 -5.43 -15.00 9.81
C ASP A 81 -5.94 -14.03 10.90
N ILE A 82 -6.15 -14.51 12.12
CA ILE A 82 -6.76 -13.76 13.23
C ILE A 82 -6.05 -12.41 13.50
N PRO A 83 -4.71 -12.31 13.50
CA PRO A 83 -4.04 -11.03 13.71
C PRO A 83 -4.41 -9.96 12.67
N GLN A 84 -4.79 -10.36 11.45
CA GLN A 84 -5.16 -9.41 10.39
C GLN A 84 -6.48 -8.71 10.67
N PHE A 85 -7.42 -9.36 11.34
CA PHE A 85 -8.68 -8.73 11.78
C PHE A 85 -8.41 -7.56 12.72
N GLY A 86 -7.48 -7.73 13.67
CA GLY A 86 -7.04 -6.66 14.56
C GLY A 86 -6.28 -5.55 13.81
N ARG A 87 -5.35 -5.94 12.93
CA ARG A 87 -4.53 -5.00 12.15
C ARG A 87 -5.38 -4.03 11.33
N TYR A 88 -6.44 -4.53 10.70
CA TYR A 88 -7.33 -3.72 9.85
C TYR A 88 -8.58 -3.24 10.62
N GLY A 89 -8.69 -3.48 11.91
CA GLY A 89 -9.82 -3.03 12.74
C GLY A 89 -11.16 -3.58 12.28
N VAL A 90 -11.20 -4.84 11.83
CA VAL A 90 -12.40 -5.49 11.30
C VAL A 90 -13.34 -5.84 12.45
N ARG A 91 -14.57 -5.31 12.41
CA ARG A 91 -15.59 -5.52 13.45
C ARG A 91 -16.87 -6.20 12.96
N SER A 92 -17.07 -6.21 11.65
CA SER A 92 -18.28 -6.78 11.01
C SER A 92 -17.90 -7.53 9.75
N LEU A 93 -18.60 -8.62 9.47
CA LEU A 93 -18.34 -9.51 8.34
C LEU A 93 -19.61 -9.71 7.49
N PRO A 94 -19.48 -9.93 6.19
CA PRO A 94 -18.26 -9.88 5.39
C PRO A 94 -17.70 -8.47 5.24
N LEU A 95 -16.39 -8.33 5.05
CA LEU A 95 -15.74 -7.06 4.75
C LEU A 95 -14.75 -7.22 3.60
N LEU A 96 -14.83 -6.32 2.65
CA LEU A 96 -13.85 -6.17 1.56
C LEU A 96 -13.04 -4.89 1.75
N LEU A 97 -11.74 -4.98 1.52
CA LEU A 97 -10.89 -3.80 1.40
C LEU A 97 -9.80 -4.02 0.35
N VAL A 98 -9.27 -2.95 -0.18
CA VAL A 98 -8.16 -2.97 -1.13
C VAL A 98 -6.92 -2.46 -0.45
N THR A 99 -5.82 -3.20 -0.57
CA THR A 99 -4.50 -2.78 -0.11
C THR A 99 -3.54 -2.68 -1.29
N ASP A 100 -2.45 -1.98 -1.08
CA ASP A 100 -1.29 -2.13 -1.95
C ASP A 100 -0.53 -3.45 -1.66
N ALA A 101 0.53 -3.69 -2.40
CA ALA A 101 1.35 -4.89 -2.23
C ALA A 101 2.04 -4.96 -0.85
N SER A 102 2.24 -3.83 -0.17
CA SER A 102 2.82 -3.78 1.18
C SER A 102 1.79 -4.07 2.28
N GLY A 103 0.50 -4.10 1.93
CA GLY A 103 -0.59 -4.28 2.85
C GLY A 103 -1.13 -2.97 3.46
N ALA A 104 -0.73 -1.82 2.91
CA ALA A 104 -1.34 -0.53 3.28
C ALA A 104 -2.74 -0.42 2.68
N GLU A 105 -3.72 -0.06 3.51
CA GLU A 105 -5.11 0.08 3.08
C GLU A 105 -5.27 1.25 2.11
N LEU A 106 -5.84 0.99 0.94
CA LEU A 106 -6.15 1.99 -0.07
C LEU A 106 -7.62 2.38 -0.07
N ARG A 107 -8.52 1.39 0.07
CA ARG A 107 -9.97 1.59 0.05
C ARG A 107 -10.64 0.52 0.91
N ARG A 108 -11.81 0.86 1.43
CA ARG A 108 -12.63 -0.05 2.26
C ARG A 108 -14.09 0.02 1.80
N ALA A 109 -14.72 -1.13 1.65
CA ALA A 109 -16.16 -1.20 1.46
C ALA A 109 -16.90 -0.99 2.79
N THR A 110 -18.15 -0.59 2.72
CA THR A 110 -19.07 -0.70 3.86
C THR A 110 -19.21 -2.17 4.24
N PRO A 111 -19.19 -2.54 5.53
CA PRO A 111 -19.42 -3.93 5.92
C PRO A 111 -20.73 -4.48 5.38
N GLY A 112 -20.74 -5.74 4.96
CA GLY A 112 -21.88 -6.40 4.35
C GLY A 112 -21.59 -6.90 2.93
N ILE A 113 -22.59 -7.50 2.32
CA ILE A 113 -22.48 -8.07 0.97
C ILE A 113 -22.37 -6.95 -0.05
N GLN A 114 -21.35 -7.01 -0.89
CA GLN A 114 -21.10 -6.09 -2.00
C GLN A 114 -21.53 -6.76 -3.30
N SER A 115 -22.34 -6.06 -4.09
CA SER A 115 -22.69 -6.52 -5.44
C SER A 115 -21.46 -6.57 -6.37
N PRO A 116 -21.55 -7.27 -7.51
CA PRO A 116 -20.48 -7.27 -8.51
C PRO A 116 -20.00 -5.86 -8.90
N ASP A 117 -20.94 -4.93 -9.10
CA ASP A 117 -20.62 -3.54 -9.45
C ASP A 117 -19.94 -2.78 -8.32
N GLN A 118 -20.31 -3.05 -7.06
CA GLN A 118 -19.64 -2.46 -5.90
C GLN A 118 -18.19 -2.99 -5.77
N VAL A 119 -17.98 -4.28 -6.04
CA VAL A 119 -16.62 -4.86 -6.07
C VAL A 119 -15.79 -4.20 -7.17
N ARG A 120 -16.33 -4.02 -8.36
CA ARG A 120 -15.64 -3.33 -9.46
C ARG A 120 -15.26 -1.90 -9.10
N ARG A 121 -16.19 -1.13 -8.52
CA ARG A 121 -15.91 0.24 -8.06
C ARG A 121 -14.87 0.30 -6.96
N LEU A 122 -14.85 -0.68 -6.07
CA LEU A 122 -13.86 -0.74 -4.99
C LEU A 122 -12.44 -0.87 -5.53
N LEU A 123 -12.25 -1.58 -6.64
CA LEU A 123 -10.94 -1.71 -7.30
C LEU A 123 -10.50 -0.43 -8.01
N GLY A 124 -11.44 0.45 -8.36
CA GLY A 124 -11.20 1.64 -9.14
C GLY A 124 -11.17 1.39 -10.66
N PRO A 125 -10.95 2.45 -11.43
CA PRO A 125 -10.85 2.37 -12.88
C PRO A 125 -9.63 1.61 -13.34
#